data_96e6e1c913108dc6a86162ed2e54f79b
#
_entry.id   96e6e1c913108dc6a86162ed2e54f79b
#
_cell.length_a   1.000
_cell.length_b   1.000
_cell.length_c   1.000
_cell.angle_alpha   90.00
_cell.angle_beta   90.00
_cell.angle_gamma   90.00
#
_symmetry.space_group_name_H-M   'P 1'
#
loop_
_entity.id
_entity.type
_entity.pdbx_description
1 polymer ?
#
loop_
_entity_poly.entity_id
_entity_poly.type
_entity_poly.pdbx_seq_one_letter_code
_entity_poly.pdbx_strand_id
1 'polypeptide(L)'
;MFVHHVFFWLRNPDSKSDLDRLVEGLQALSKVSTIRMHHIGLPADTRRDVIDSGYSVSWLTLFDDAQGQDVYQTDPIHLEFVEKCSPLWNRVVVYDSVEKG
;
A
#
# COMPACT_ATOMS: atom_id res chain seq x y z
N MET A 1 5.18 -17.46 2.80
CA MET A 1 4.83 -16.19 2.12
C MET A 1 4.37 -15.19 3.16
N PHE A 2 4.76 -13.93 3.00
CA PHE A 2 4.33 -12.83 3.86
C PHE A 2 3.45 -11.89 3.05
N VAL A 3 2.26 -11.58 3.56
CA VAL A 3 1.32 -10.64 2.91
C VAL A 3 1.32 -9.34 3.70
N HIS A 4 1.64 -8.26 3.01
CA HIS A 4 1.65 -6.90 3.57
C HIS A 4 0.61 -6.09 2.80
N HIS A 5 -0.51 -5.79 3.44
CA HIS A 5 -1.64 -5.12 2.80
C HIS A 5 -1.90 -3.79 3.50
N VAL A 6 -1.77 -2.71 2.75
CA VAL A 6 -1.86 -1.34 3.28
C VAL A 6 -3.05 -0.63 2.64
N PHE A 7 -3.79 0.10 3.47
CA PHE A 7 -4.88 0.95 3.01
C PHE A 7 -4.58 2.39 3.40
N PHE A 8 -4.76 3.30 2.44
CA PHE A 8 -4.52 4.73 2.62
C PHE A 8 -5.81 5.51 2.51
N TRP A 9 -5.97 6.50 3.39
CA TRP A 9 -7.02 7.51 3.30
C TRP A 9 -6.37 8.84 2.99
N LEU A 10 -6.65 9.38 1.80
CA LEU A 10 -6.12 10.69 1.40
C LEU A 10 -6.67 11.79 2.31
N ARG A 11 -5.83 12.76 2.60
CA ARG A 11 -6.22 13.97 3.34
C ARG A 11 -7.28 14.75 2.56
N ASN A 12 -7.13 14.79 1.24
CA ASN A 12 -8.08 15.40 0.31
C ASN A 12 -8.62 14.32 -0.64
N PRO A 13 -9.63 13.55 -0.21
CA PRO A 13 -10.04 12.34 -0.95
C PRO A 13 -10.63 12.63 -2.33
N ASP A 14 -11.08 13.85 -2.59
CA ASP A 14 -11.62 14.24 -3.89
C ASP A 14 -10.55 14.82 -4.83
N SER A 15 -9.31 14.94 -4.37
CA SER A 15 -8.21 15.47 -5.18
C SER A 15 -7.67 14.41 -6.13
N LYS A 16 -7.99 14.54 -7.42
CA LYS A 16 -7.45 13.64 -8.43
C LYS A 16 -5.93 13.71 -8.51
N SER A 17 -5.35 14.89 -8.35
CA SER A 17 -3.90 15.05 -8.43
C SER A 17 -3.21 14.36 -7.24
N ASP A 18 -3.77 14.41 -6.04
CA ASP A 18 -3.20 13.72 -4.89
C ASP A 18 -3.30 12.21 -5.06
N LEU A 19 -4.42 11.71 -5.58
CA LEU A 19 -4.58 10.30 -5.90
C LEU A 19 -3.53 9.84 -6.91
N ASP A 20 -3.35 10.58 -8.00
CA ASP A 20 -2.38 10.25 -9.04
C ASP A 20 -0.95 10.24 -8.47
N ARG A 21 -0.61 11.19 -7.60
CA ARG A 21 0.70 11.27 -6.96
C ARG A 21 0.96 10.07 -6.05
N LEU A 22 -0.04 9.65 -5.28
CA LEU A 22 0.09 8.46 -4.42
C LEU A 22 0.28 7.20 -5.26
N VAL A 23 -0.51 7.03 -6.31
CA VAL A 23 -0.40 5.87 -7.21
C VAL A 23 0.97 5.85 -7.89
N GLU A 24 1.46 6.98 -8.39
CA GLU A 24 2.80 7.07 -8.97
C GLU A 24 3.89 6.71 -7.96
N GLY A 25 3.74 7.17 -6.71
CA GLY A 25 4.66 6.82 -5.64
C GLY A 25 4.68 5.32 -5.36
N LEU A 26 3.51 4.67 -5.37
CA LEU A 26 3.41 3.22 -5.18
C LEU A 26 4.00 2.46 -6.38
N GLN A 27 3.83 2.97 -7.59
CA GLN A 27 4.47 2.37 -8.77
C GLN A 27 6.00 2.38 -8.64
N ALA A 28 6.57 3.48 -8.15
CA ALA A 28 8.00 3.55 -7.87
C ALA A 28 8.39 2.59 -6.74
N LEU A 29 7.58 2.50 -5.69
CA LEU A 29 7.81 1.60 -4.55
C LEU A 29 7.80 0.13 -4.97
N SER A 30 7.04 -0.22 -5.99
CA SER A 30 6.97 -1.59 -6.51
C SER A 30 8.31 -2.12 -7.03
N LYS A 31 9.30 -1.27 -7.20
CA LYS A 31 10.64 -1.63 -7.68
C LYS A 31 11.52 -2.27 -6.60
N VAL A 32 11.11 -2.27 -5.34
CA VAL A 32 11.88 -2.93 -4.27
C VAL A 32 12.02 -4.41 -4.61
N SER A 33 13.27 -4.90 -4.59
CA SER A 33 13.64 -6.21 -5.14
C SER A 33 13.03 -7.40 -4.39
N THR A 34 12.65 -7.24 -3.12
CA THR A 34 12.08 -8.33 -2.33
C THR A 34 10.57 -8.51 -2.54
N ILE A 35 9.91 -7.58 -3.23
CA ILE A 35 8.50 -7.72 -3.57
C ILE A 35 8.35 -8.78 -4.66
N ARG A 36 7.55 -9.82 -4.40
CA ARG A 36 7.26 -10.89 -5.36
C ARG A 36 6.04 -10.59 -6.23
N MET A 37 5.05 -9.95 -5.65
CA MET A 37 3.84 -9.52 -6.34
C MET A 37 3.31 -8.27 -5.67
N HIS A 38 2.71 -7.39 -6.46
CA HIS A 38 2.04 -6.21 -5.92
C HIS A 38 0.74 -5.94 -6.67
N HIS A 39 -0.14 -5.21 -5.99
CA HIS A 39 -1.38 -4.74 -6.58
C HIS A 39 -1.69 -3.35 -6.01
N ILE A 40 -1.92 -2.40 -6.89
CA ILE A 40 -2.38 -1.06 -6.54
C ILE A 40 -3.84 -0.99 -6.93
N GLY A 41 -4.73 -0.80 -5.94
CA GLY A 41 -6.16 -0.84 -6.19
C GLY A 41 -6.91 0.36 -5.67
N LEU A 42 -8.05 0.61 -6.28
CA LEU A 42 -9.06 1.55 -5.78
C LEU A 42 -10.25 0.75 -5.30
N PRO A 43 -11.11 1.32 -4.43
CA PRO A 43 -12.30 0.60 -3.98
C PRO A 43 -13.12 0.10 -5.16
N ALA A 44 -13.47 -1.19 -5.16
CA ALA A 44 -14.34 -1.77 -6.17
C ALA A 44 -15.79 -1.30 -5.95
N ASP A 45 -16.58 -1.30 -7.02
CA ASP A 45 -18.01 -0.95 -6.90
C ASP A 45 -18.82 -2.17 -6.44
N THR A 46 -18.58 -2.58 -5.20
CA THR A 46 -19.28 -3.71 -4.55
C THR A 46 -19.91 -3.22 -3.25
N ARG A 47 -21.11 -3.76 -2.93
CA ARG A 47 -21.88 -3.29 -1.79
C ARG A 47 -22.50 -4.45 -1.04
N ARG A 48 -22.04 -4.65 0.18
CA ARG A 48 -22.62 -5.52 1.21
C ARG A 48 -22.23 -4.93 2.57
N ASP A 49 -22.96 -5.30 3.60
CA ASP A 49 -22.73 -4.73 4.94
C ASP A 49 -21.29 -4.90 5.43
N VAL A 50 -20.62 -5.97 5.02
CA VAL A 50 -19.24 -6.26 5.44
C VAL A 50 -18.17 -5.58 4.58
N ILE A 51 -18.56 -4.91 3.49
CA ILE A 51 -17.62 -4.25 2.58
C ILE A 51 -17.35 -2.83 3.05
N ASP A 52 -16.08 -2.55 3.37
CA ASP A 52 -15.61 -1.20 3.65
C ASP A 52 -14.89 -0.67 2.41
N SER A 53 -15.48 0.31 1.76
CA SER A 53 -14.92 0.99 0.59
C SER A 53 -14.51 2.44 0.89
N GLY A 54 -14.30 2.75 2.17
CA GLY A 54 -14.00 4.12 2.61
C GLY A 54 -12.55 4.55 2.38
N TYR A 55 -11.65 3.63 2.05
CA TYR A 55 -10.26 3.96 1.79
C TYR A 55 -10.08 4.58 0.39
N SER A 56 -8.93 5.23 0.16
CA SER A 56 -8.62 5.83 -1.14
C SER A 56 -7.83 4.89 -2.04
N VAL A 57 -6.81 4.22 -1.49
CA VAL A 57 -5.92 3.32 -2.26
C VAL A 57 -5.59 2.10 -1.42
N SER A 58 -5.58 0.95 -2.06
CA SER A 58 -5.13 -0.32 -1.51
C SER A 58 -3.77 -0.68 -2.12
N TRP A 59 -2.82 -1.01 -1.25
CA TRP A 59 -1.48 -1.44 -1.64
C TRP A 59 -1.24 -2.84 -1.09
N LEU A 60 -1.27 -3.83 -1.97
CA LEU A 60 -1.02 -5.23 -1.61
C LEU A 60 0.36 -5.63 -2.09
N THR A 61 1.16 -6.21 -1.19
CA THR A 61 2.47 -6.77 -1.53
C THR A 61 2.63 -8.16 -0.94
N LEU A 62 3.30 -9.01 -1.69
CA LEU A 62 3.66 -10.36 -1.27
C LEU A 62 5.18 -10.48 -1.24
N PHE A 63 5.70 -11.06 -0.16
CA PHE A 63 7.12 -11.35 0.02
C PHE A 63 7.29 -12.84 0.27
N ASP A 64 8.48 -13.37 0.00
CA ASP A 64 8.78 -14.78 0.27
C ASP A 64 8.64 -15.10 1.77
N ASP A 65 9.08 -14.16 2.62
CA ASP A 65 9.13 -14.34 4.07
C ASP A 65 9.18 -12.98 4.79
N ALA A 66 9.19 -13.02 6.11
CA ALA A 66 9.27 -11.83 6.95
C ALA A 66 10.55 -11.04 6.71
N GLN A 67 11.65 -11.71 6.39
CA GLN A 67 12.93 -11.03 6.13
C GLN A 67 12.83 -10.15 4.89
N GLY A 68 12.16 -10.61 3.85
CA GLY A 68 11.93 -9.80 2.65
C GLY A 68 11.14 -8.54 2.94
N GLN A 69 10.15 -8.63 3.82
CA GLN A 69 9.38 -7.47 4.25
C GLN A 69 10.22 -6.53 5.12
N ASP A 70 11.08 -7.06 5.99
CA ASP A 70 12.00 -6.23 6.79
C ASP A 70 12.96 -5.44 5.91
N VAL A 71 13.53 -6.09 4.90
CA VAL A 71 14.40 -5.42 3.91
C VAL A 71 13.65 -4.29 3.21
N TYR A 72 12.39 -4.53 2.81
CA TYR A 72 11.54 -3.54 2.18
C TYR A 72 11.37 -2.29 3.06
N GLN A 73 11.16 -2.46 4.36
CA GLN A 73 10.92 -1.33 5.27
C GLN A 73 12.09 -0.35 5.33
N THR A 74 13.32 -0.83 5.17
CA THR A 74 14.52 -0.01 5.26
C THR A 74 15.15 0.31 3.90
N ASP A 75 14.56 -0.18 2.82
CA ASP A 75 15.05 0.08 1.46
C ASP A 75 14.95 1.58 1.15
N PRO A 76 15.97 2.18 0.52
CA PRO A 76 15.93 3.60 0.15
C PRO A 76 14.71 3.98 -0.67
N ILE A 77 14.20 3.08 -1.52
CA ILE A 77 12.99 3.33 -2.32
C ILE A 77 11.79 3.51 -1.39
N HIS A 78 11.66 2.68 -0.35
CA HIS A 78 10.58 2.81 0.64
C HIS A 78 10.69 4.10 1.44
N LEU A 79 11.91 4.42 1.90
CA LEU A 79 12.13 5.65 2.67
C LEU A 79 11.78 6.89 1.85
N GLU A 80 12.15 6.91 0.57
CA GLU A 80 11.79 7.99 -0.35
C GLU A 80 10.28 8.09 -0.55
N PHE A 81 9.61 6.96 -0.71
CA PHE A 81 8.15 6.93 -0.82
C PHE A 81 7.49 7.58 0.39
N VAL A 82 7.89 7.20 1.60
CA VAL A 82 7.32 7.77 2.83
C VAL A 82 7.57 9.27 2.89
N GLU A 83 8.79 9.71 2.58
CA GLU A 83 9.13 11.13 2.61
C GLU A 83 8.27 11.94 1.62
N LYS A 84 8.11 11.45 0.40
CA LYS A 84 7.37 12.18 -0.65
C LYS A 84 5.86 12.08 -0.52
N CYS A 85 5.35 10.94 -0.09
CA CYS A 85 3.91 10.65 -0.19
C CYS A 85 3.17 10.74 1.15
N SER A 86 3.85 10.63 2.29
CA SER A 86 3.15 10.67 3.57
C SER A 86 2.31 11.93 3.80
N PRO A 87 2.67 13.13 3.29
CA PRO A 87 1.80 14.29 3.42
C PRO A 87 0.46 14.17 2.71
N LEU A 88 0.33 13.20 1.78
CA LEU A 88 -0.91 13.02 1.00
C LEU A 88 -2.02 12.36 1.80
N TRP A 89 -1.69 11.54 2.80
CA TRP A 89 -2.68 10.80 3.58
C TRP A 89 -2.76 11.30 5.02
N ASN A 90 -3.93 11.11 5.64
CA ASN A 90 -4.13 11.39 7.06
C ASN A 90 -4.43 10.13 7.88
N ARG A 91 -4.56 8.97 7.21
CA ARG A 91 -4.74 7.69 7.87
C ARG A 91 -4.14 6.60 7.00
N VAL A 92 -3.46 5.65 7.64
CA VAL A 92 -2.95 4.44 7.01
C VAL A 92 -3.21 3.26 7.94
N VAL A 93 -3.62 2.14 7.37
CA VAL A 93 -3.84 0.90 8.12
C VAL A 93 -3.10 -0.23 7.40
N VAL A 94 -2.40 -1.05 8.17
CA VAL A 94 -1.64 -2.18 7.65
C VAL A 94 -2.20 -3.47 8.24
N TYR A 95 -2.40 -4.46 7.36
CA TYR A 95 -2.72 -5.83 7.76
C TYR A 95 -1.61 -6.74 7.24
N ASP A 96 -0.84 -7.29 8.16
CA ASP A 96 0.22 -8.25 7.85
C ASP A 96 -0.26 -9.64 8.22
N SER A 97 -0.02 -10.62 7.35
CA SER A 97 -0.40 -12.00 7.62
C SER A 97 0.58 -12.97 6.99
N VAL A 98 0.66 -14.15 7.57
CA VAL A 98 1.43 -15.28 7.06
C VAL A 98 0.52 -16.49 7.00
N GLU A 99 0.91 -17.53 6.21
CA GLU A 99 0.11 -18.74 6.16
C GLU A 99 -0.01 -19.38 7.54
N LYS A 100 -1.15 -19.98 7.78
CA LYS A 100 -1.36 -20.86 8.94
C LYS A 100 -0.63 -22.18 8.66
N GLY A 101 0.51 -22.30 9.28
CA GLY A 101 1.42 -23.41 9.05
C GLY A 101 1.12 -24.71 9.75
#